data_f7b80ac373d2a832639aea6909b7381c
#
_entry.id   f7b80ac373d2a832639aea6909b7381c
#
_cell.length_a   1.000
_cell.length_b   1.000
_cell.length_c   1.000
_cell.angle_alpha   90.00
_cell.angle_beta   90.00
_cell.angle_gamma   90.00
#
_symmetry.space_group_name_H-M   'P 1'
#
loop_
_entity.id
_entity.type
_entity.pdbx_description
1 polymer ?
#
loop_
_entity_poly.entity_id
_entity_poly.type
_entity_poly.pdbx_seq_one_letter_code
_entity_poly.pdbx_strand_id
1 'polypeptide(L)'
;MKAFIAAAAMSLMLGAPVQAEEKRGEKMVPLSPTVLSAEDVQSVAPALVRFGSEVLIDDLWQRSELLRRDRSIVTVAILIARNQPAELKQYVDVALDNAVTPVEISEIITHLAFYSGWPNAMAAVAVTKDIFAARGIRREQLASASPELLALNQAAENQRSSTVEHNFGAISPGLVKFTAQPLFLDLWQRPGLKPRDRSLVTVSALIAAGQSAQIGYHLNRAMDNGLTAQEAGEIVAHAAFYAGWPNAFSAVAVVGEVLRARGLEG
;
A
#
# COMPACT_ATOMS: atom_id res chain seq x y z
N MET A 1 13.65 -83.47 -30.53
CA MET A 1 13.04 -83.96 -29.28
C MET A 1 13.21 -82.90 -28.21
N LYS A 2 12.08 -82.50 -27.64
CA LYS A 2 11.86 -81.67 -26.44
C LYS A 2 12.33 -80.23 -26.47
N ALA A 3 11.32 -79.36 -26.69
CA ALA A 3 11.25 -77.94 -26.41
C ALA A 3 11.40 -77.66 -24.92
N PHE A 4 12.03 -76.50 -24.56
CA PHE A 4 11.81 -75.79 -23.30
C PHE A 4 11.56 -74.37 -23.58
N ILE A 5 10.36 -73.93 -23.26
CA ILE A 5 9.88 -72.60 -23.31
C ILE A 5 10.38 -71.85 -22.05
N ALA A 6 11.15 -70.81 -22.18
CA ALA A 6 11.47 -69.95 -21.07
C ALA A 6 10.59 -68.68 -21.20
N ALA A 7 9.66 -68.50 -20.27
CA ALA A 7 8.84 -67.33 -20.13
C ALA A 7 9.64 -66.21 -19.51
N ALA A 8 9.84 -65.10 -20.23
CA ALA A 8 10.39 -63.86 -19.69
C ALA A 8 9.29 -63.10 -18.98
N ALA A 9 9.41 -62.96 -17.67
CA ALA A 9 8.56 -62.07 -16.88
C ALA A 9 8.95 -60.62 -17.10
N MET A 10 8.08 -59.88 -17.77
CA MET A 10 8.21 -58.47 -17.97
C MET A 10 7.69 -57.74 -16.71
N SER A 11 8.63 -57.27 -15.89
CA SER A 11 8.34 -56.44 -14.69
C SER A 11 7.88 -55.06 -15.16
N LEU A 12 6.58 -54.78 -15.02
CA LEU A 12 6.04 -53.42 -15.15
C LEU A 12 6.50 -52.64 -13.91
N MET A 13 7.44 -51.74 -14.12
CA MET A 13 7.70 -50.65 -13.23
C MET A 13 6.52 -49.65 -13.34
N LEU A 14 5.61 -49.68 -12.39
CA LEU A 14 4.65 -48.63 -12.17
C LEU A 14 5.44 -47.38 -11.73
N GLY A 15 5.58 -46.45 -12.66
CA GLY A 15 6.02 -45.10 -12.34
C GLY A 15 5.01 -44.47 -11.39
N ALA A 16 5.49 -44.07 -10.22
CA ALA A 16 4.72 -43.23 -9.32
C ALA A 16 4.28 -41.95 -10.04
N PRO A 17 3.04 -41.48 -9.83
CA PRO A 17 2.64 -40.19 -10.40
C PRO A 17 3.50 -39.11 -9.78
N VAL A 18 4.22 -38.36 -10.63
CA VAL A 18 4.80 -37.08 -10.28
C VAL A 18 3.62 -36.22 -9.85
N GLN A 19 3.51 -35.98 -8.55
CA GLN A 19 2.62 -34.96 -8.04
C GLN A 19 3.07 -33.62 -8.69
N ALA A 20 2.30 -33.18 -9.64
CA ALA A 20 2.37 -31.80 -10.07
C ALA A 20 2.13 -30.95 -8.82
N GLU A 21 3.16 -30.25 -8.35
CA GLU A 21 3.01 -29.15 -7.41
C GLU A 21 1.96 -28.21 -8.01
N GLU A 22 0.76 -28.23 -7.45
CA GLU A 22 -0.25 -27.22 -7.68
C GLU A 22 0.43 -25.91 -7.30
N LYS A 23 0.90 -25.16 -8.31
CA LYS A 23 1.21 -23.75 -8.14
C LYS A 23 -0.04 -23.13 -7.52
N ARG A 24 0.03 -22.79 -6.24
CA ARG A 24 -0.99 -21.97 -5.58
C ARG A 24 -1.25 -20.81 -6.54
N GLY A 25 -2.43 -20.80 -7.14
CA GLY A 25 -2.79 -19.81 -8.13
C GLY A 25 -2.55 -18.42 -7.52
N GLU A 26 -1.58 -17.71 -8.07
CA GLU A 26 -1.40 -16.30 -7.77
C GLU A 26 -2.74 -15.65 -8.09
N LYS A 27 -3.45 -15.15 -7.07
CA LYS A 27 -4.66 -14.39 -7.30
C LYS A 27 -4.26 -13.15 -8.08
N MET A 28 -4.60 -13.12 -9.34
CA MET A 28 -4.42 -11.95 -10.20
C MET A 28 -5.13 -10.75 -9.57
N VAL A 29 -4.46 -9.62 -9.57
CA VAL A 29 -5.10 -8.34 -9.25
C VAL A 29 -6.16 -8.11 -10.32
N PRO A 30 -7.45 -8.03 -9.97
CA PRO A 30 -8.49 -7.84 -10.98
C PRO A 30 -8.36 -6.46 -11.66
N LEU A 31 -8.69 -6.38 -12.93
CA LEU A 31 -8.60 -5.16 -13.75
C LEU A 31 -9.62 -4.08 -13.37
N SER A 32 -10.67 -4.47 -12.68
CA SER A 32 -11.79 -3.59 -12.33
C SER A 32 -12.38 -3.98 -10.98
N PRO A 33 -12.99 -3.04 -10.28
CA PRO A 33 -13.74 -3.33 -9.07
C PRO A 33 -14.89 -4.29 -9.37
N THR A 34 -15.32 -5.00 -8.36
CA THR A 34 -16.25 -6.12 -8.31
C THR A 34 -17.60 -5.94 -9.07
N VAL A 35 -17.80 -4.86 -9.79
CA VAL A 35 -19.08 -4.54 -10.49
C VAL A 35 -18.96 -4.70 -12.00
N LEU A 36 -17.76 -4.56 -12.59
CA LEU A 36 -17.57 -4.63 -14.05
C LEU A 36 -16.78 -5.90 -14.42
N SER A 37 -17.30 -6.66 -15.38
CA SER A 37 -16.57 -7.74 -16.03
C SER A 37 -15.56 -7.18 -17.06
N ALA A 38 -14.58 -8.00 -17.46
CA ALA A 38 -13.68 -7.63 -18.58
C ALA A 38 -14.47 -7.36 -19.87
N GLU A 39 -15.61 -8.05 -20.09
CA GLU A 39 -16.49 -7.85 -21.23
C GLU A 39 -17.19 -6.48 -21.16
N ASP A 40 -17.65 -6.06 -19.98
CA ASP A 40 -18.22 -4.73 -19.79
C ASP A 40 -17.19 -3.64 -20.12
N VAL A 41 -15.97 -3.77 -19.63
CA VAL A 41 -14.88 -2.82 -19.93
C VAL A 41 -14.54 -2.85 -21.41
N GLN A 42 -14.46 -4.02 -22.02
CA GLN A 42 -14.16 -4.17 -23.44
C GLN A 42 -15.24 -3.54 -24.34
N SER A 43 -16.50 -3.61 -23.92
CA SER A 43 -17.62 -3.02 -24.69
C SER A 43 -17.57 -1.49 -24.76
N VAL A 44 -16.89 -0.84 -23.79
CA VAL A 44 -16.82 0.62 -23.67
C VAL A 44 -15.42 1.17 -23.99
N ALA A 45 -14.38 0.48 -23.48
CA ALA A 45 -13.00 0.93 -23.58
C ALA A 45 -12.03 -0.25 -23.81
N PRO A 46 -12.03 -0.87 -25.01
CA PRO A 46 -11.30 -2.12 -25.27
C PRO A 46 -9.79 -1.99 -25.04
N ALA A 47 -9.19 -0.82 -25.29
CA ALA A 47 -7.78 -0.59 -25.01
C ALA A 47 -7.45 -0.65 -23.50
N LEU A 48 -8.42 -0.32 -22.63
CA LEU A 48 -8.21 -0.35 -21.19
C LEU A 48 -8.03 -1.78 -20.67
N VAL A 49 -8.71 -2.77 -21.27
CA VAL A 49 -8.50 -4.20 -20.94
C VAL A 49 -7.08 -4.61 -21.25
N ARG A 50 -6.57 -4.25 -22.44
CA ARG A 50 -5.19 -4.57 -22.85
C ARG A 50 -4.16 -3.89 -21.96
N PHE A 51 -4.26 -2.58 -21.73
CA PHE A 51 -3.33 -1.87 -20.84
C PHE A 51 -3.42 -2.37 -19.40
N GLY A 52 -4.61 -2.74 -18.94
CA GLY A 52 -4.80 -3.32 -17.61
C GLY A 52 -4.08 -4.66 -17.46
N SER A 53 -4.17 -5.57 -18.43
CA SER A 53 -3.46 -6.85 -18.38
C SER A 53 -1.95 -6.68 -18.61
N GLU A 54 -1.56 -6.14 -19.76
CA GLU A 54 -0.16 -6.14 -20.19
C GLU A 54 0.74 -5.19 -19.38
N VAL A 55 0.21 -4.03 -18.97
CA VAL A 55 1.02 -2.99 -18.32
C VAL A 55 0.77 -2.94 -16.81
N LEU A 56 -0.50 -2.91 -16.36
CA LEU A 56 -0.78 -2.80 -14.94
C LEU A 56 -0.47 -4.13 -14.21
N ILE A 57 -0.99 -5.26 -14.70
CA ILE A 57 -0.88 -6.55 -14.00
C ILE A 57 0.45 -7.25 -14.30
N ASP A 58 0.80 -7.38 -15.58
CA ASP A 58 1.93 -8.22 -16.01
C ASP A 58 3.26 -7.49 -15.94
N ASP A 59 3.28 -6.14 -15.86
CA ASP A 59 4.49 -5.35 -15.68
C ASP A 59 4.50 -4.68 -14.30
N LEU A 60 3.73 -3.61 -14.07
CA LEU A 60 3.82 -2.78 -12.86
C LEU A 60 3.74 -3.61 -11.56
N TRP A 61 2.76 -4.51 -11.43
CA TRP A 61 2.61 -5.33 -10.24
C TRP A 61 3.65 -6.44 -10.09
N GLN A 62 4.43 -6.75 -11.14
CA GLN A 62 5.49 -7.75 -11.11
C GLN A 62 6.88 -7.16 -10.85
N ARG A 63 7.04 -5.85 -10.93
CA ARG A 63 8.31 -5.18 -10.71
C ARG A 63 8.84 -5.41 -9.29
N SER A 64 10.10 -5.82 -9.18
CA SER A 64 10.75 -6.23 -7.93
C SER A 64 11.17 -5.07 -7.01
N GLU A 65 11.19 -3.85 -7.55
CA GLU A 65 11.68 -2.63 -6.88
C GLU A 65 10.80 -2.17 -5.72
N LEU A 66 9.57 -2.68 -5.64
CA LEU A 66 8.67 -2.49 -4.51
C LEU A 66 7.92 -3.79 -4.24
N LEU A 67 7.94 -4.27 -3.00
CA LEU A 67 7.26 -5.51 -2.63
C LEU A 67 5.75 -5.43 -2.91
N ARG A 68 5.12 -6.53 -3.27
CA ARG A 68 3.65 -6.61 -3.50
C ARG A 68 2.85 -6.11 -2.30
N ARG A 69 3.31 -6.41 -1.08
CA ARG A 69 2.72 -5.88 0.16
C ARG A 69 2.73 -4.35 0.16
N ASP A 70 3.86 -3.76 -0.15
CA ASP A 70 4.01 -2.30 -0.12
C ASP A 70 3.22 -1.63 -1.27
N ARG A 71 3.17 -2.25 -2.46
CA ARG A 71 2.27 -1.81 -3.55
C ARG A 71 0.82 -1.78 -3.09
N SER A 72 0.39 -2.79 -2.32
CA SER A 72 -0.96 -2.83 -1.77
C SER A 72 -1.21 -1.70 -0.78
N ILE A 73 -0.24 -1.39 0.10
CA ILE A 73 -0.32 -0.25 1.03
C ILE A 73 -0.43 1.06 0.25
N VAL A 74 0.40 1.27 -0.77
CA VAL A 74 0.38 2.45 -1.64
C VAL A 74 -0.98 2.60 -2.33
N THR A 75 -1.49 1.51 -2.91
CA THR A 75 -2.79 1.52 -3.62
C THR A 75 -3.93 1.86 -2.66
N VAL A 76 -4.02 1.17 -1.51
CA VAL A 76 -5.06 1.43 -0.49
C VAL A 76 -4.98 2.88 -0.01
N ALA A 77 -3.78 3.41 0.26
CA ALA A 77 -3.61 4.80 0.68
C ALA A 77 -4.07 5.80 -0.38
N ILE A 78 -3.74 5.57 -1.65
CA ILE A 78 -4.17 6.42 -2.77
C ILE A 78 -5.70 6.40 -2.92
N LEU A 79 -6.31 5.21 -2.88
CA LEU A 79 -7.76 5.06 -3.06
C LEU A 79 -8.55 5.73 -1.92
N ILE A 80 -8.06 5.64 -0.68
CA ILE A 80 -8.65 6.36 0.46
C ILE A 80 -8.49 7.87 0.25
N ALA A 81 -7.28 8.33 -0.10
CA ALA A 81 -7.00 9.75 -0.27
C ALA A 81 -7.85 10.40 -1.38
N ARG A 82 -8.14 9.63 -2.44
CA ARG A 82 -8.95 10.07 -3.58
C ARG A 82 -10.46 9.79 -3.41
N ASN A 83 -10.87 9.22 -2.29
CA ASN A 83 -12.26 8.82 -2.02
C ASN A 83 -12.84 7.92 -3.12
N GLN A 84 -12.18 6.77 -3.37
CA GLN A 84 -12.57 5.78 -4.36
C GLN A 84 -13.08 4.48 -3.69
N PRO A 85 -14.26 4.50 -3.04
CA PRO A 85 -14.73 3.36 -2.25
C PRO A 85 -15.07 2.12 -3.09
N ALA A 86 -15.41 2.29 -4.36
CA ALA A 86 -15.74 1.17 -5.24
C ALA A 86 -14.50 0.30 -5.49
N GLU A 87 -13.40 0.91 -5.88
CA GLU A 87 -12.10 0.24 -6.09
C GLU A 87 -11.48 -0.23 -4.78
N LEU A 88 -11.62 0.56 -3.72
CA LEU A 88 -11.05 0.26 -2.41
C LEU A 88 -11.48 -1.11 -1.90
N LYS A 89 -12.73 -1.53 -2.16
CA LYS A 89 -13.24 -2.84 -1.75
C LYS A 89 -12.34 -3.98 -2.23
N GLN A 90 -11.99 -3.96 -3.50
CA GLN A 90 -11.12 -4.96 -4.11
C GLN A 90 -9.69 -4.89 -3.57
N TYR A 91 -9.13 -3.69 -3.48
CA TYR A 91 -7.72 -3.53 -3.09
C TYR A 91 -7.46 -3.73 -1.60
N VAL A 92 -8.45 -3.62 -0.72
CA VAL A 92 -8.35 -4.09 0.66
C VAL A 92 -8.27 -5.62 0.71
N ASP A 93 -9.05 -6.33 -0.11
CA ASP A 93 -8.95 -7.79 -0.23
C ASP A 93 -7.56 -8.22 -0.76
N VAL A 94 -7.07 -7.57 -1.81
CA VAL A 94 -5.73 -7.79 -2.36
C VAL A 94 -4.63 -7.48 -1.33
N ALA A 95 -4.79 -6.43 -0.54
CA ALA A 95 -3.82 -6.07 0.50
C ALA A 95 -3.73 -7.17 1.59
N LEU A 96 -4.87 -7.68 2.04
CA LEU A 96 -4.92 -8.80 2.98
C LEU A 96 -4.30 -10.08 2.40
N ASP A 97 -4.54 -10.38 1.12
CA ASP A 97 -3.92 -11.50 0.42
C ASP A 97 -2.40 -11.32 0.23
N ASN A 98 -1.93 -10.08 0.12
CA ASN A 98 -0.50 -9.71 0.04
C ASN A 98 0.15 -9.46 1.42
N ALA A 99 -0.41 -10.04 2.48
CA ALA A 99 0.12 -10.02 3.84
C ALA A 99 0.12 -8.64 4.53
N VAL A 100 -0.71 -7.69 4.08
CA VAL A 100 -1.06 -6.55 4.92
C VAL A 100 -2.06 -7.02 5.97
N THR A 101 -1.75 -6.83 7.24
CA THR A 101 -2.56 -7.36 8.33
C THR A 101 -3.81 -6.51 8.60
N PRO A 102 -4.87 -7.07 9.23
CA PRO A 102 -6.04 -6.30 9.66
C PRO A 102 -5.69 -5.13 10.58
N VAL A 103 -4.67 -5.29 11.43
CA VAL A 103 -4.15 -4.21 12.29
C VAL A 103 -3.61 -3.06 11.44
N GLU A 104 -2.81 -3.37 10.42
CA GLU A 104 -2.23 -2.35 9.53
C GLU A 104 -3.30 -1.65 8.70
N ILE A 105 -4.30 -2.37 8.16
CA ILE A 105 -5.44 -1.75 7.45
C ILE A 105 -6.19 -0.78 8.38
N SER A 106 -6.47 -1.19 9.62
CA SER A 106 -7.11 -0.33 10.63
C SER A 106 -6.30 0.94 10.91
N GLU A 107 -4.97 0.81 11.04
CA GLU A 107 -4.07 1.94 11.27
C GLU A 107 -3.92 2.84 10.04
N ILE A 108 -3.92 2.30 8.83
CA ILE A 108 -3.90 3.08 7.57
C ILE A 108 -5.14 3.97 7.50
N ILE A 109 -6.33 3.42 7.75
CA ILE A 109 -7.58 4.19 7.73
C ILE A 109 -7.55 5.28 8.80
N THR A 110 -7.13 4.93 10.03
CA THR A 110 -7.01 5.87 11.15
C THR A 110 -6.02 7.00 10.82
N HIS A 111 -4.87 6.67 10.25
CA HIS A 111 -3.86 7.64 9.85
C HIS A 111 -4.37 8.60 8.76
N LEU A 112 -5.07 8.08 7.78
CA LEU A 112 -5.59 8.87 6.67
C LEU A 112 -6.79 9.74 7.03
N ALA A 113 -7.44 9.53 8.18
CA ALA A 113 -8.38 10.51 8.71
C ALA A 113 -7.73 11.89 8.92
N PHE A 114 -6.45 11.92 9.29
CA PHE A 114 -5.69 13.15 9.50
C PHE A 114 -5.05 13.70 8.22
N TYR A 115 -4.64 12.83 7.29
CA TYR A 115 -3.95 13.26 6.06
C TYR A 115 -4.85 13.43 4.84
N SER A 116 -6.01 12.75 4.82
CA SER A 116 -6.96 12.80 3.70
C SER A 116 -8.34 13.30 4.11
N GLY A 117 -8.52 13.56 5.40
CA GLY A 117 -9.76 14.06 5.98
C GLY A 117 -10.69 12.95 6.49
N TRP A 118 -11.46 13.30 7.51
CA TRP A 118 -12.38 12.39 8.21
C TRP A 118 -13.40 11.70 7.30
N PRO A 119 -14.05 12.41 6.34
CA PRO A 119 -15.02 11.77 5.45
C PRO A 119 -14.43 10.64 4.60
N ASN A 120 -13.19 10.79 4.10
CA ASN A 120 -12.52 9.75 3.32
C ASN A 120 -12.23 8.51 4.17
N ALA A 121 -11.77 8.70 5.40
CA ALA A 121 -11.58 7.59 6.33
C ALA A 121 -12.90 6.88 6.66
N MET A 122 -13.99 7.61 6.87
CA MET A 122 -15.30 7.01 7.15
C MET A 122 -15.86 6.22 5.95
N ALA A 123 -15.62 6.68 4.73
CA ALA A 123 -15.95 5.92 3.52
C ALA A 123 -15.13 4.61 3.45
N ALA A 124 -13.85 4.67 3.79
CA ALA A 124 -13.00 3.48 3.88
C ALA A 124 -13.45 2.50 4.97
N VAL A 125 -13.87 3.00 6.14
CA VAL A 125 -14.46 2.16 7.21
C VAL A 125 -15.69 1.42 6.71
N ALA A 126 -16.59 2.10 6.01
CA ALA A 126 -17.83 1.49 5.49
C ALA A 126 -17.54 0.30 4.56
N VAL A 127 -16.56 0.45 3.66
CA VAL A 127 -16.12 -0.62 2.75
C VAL A 127 -15.41 -1.74 3.50
N THR A 128 -14.44 -1.39 4.35
CA THR A 128 -13.59 -2.38 5.04
C THR A 128 -14.36 -3.22 6.03
N LYS A 129 -15.40 -2.68 6.67
CA LYS A 129 -16.29 -3.40 7.58
C LYS A 129 -16.88 -4.66 6.93
N ASP A 130 -17.35 -4.55 5.70
CA ASP A 130 -17.98 -5.67 5.00
C ASP A 130 -16.95 -6.73 4.59
N ILE A 131 -15.74 -6.31 4.22
CA ILE A 131 -14.62 -7.21 3.91
C ILE A 131 -14.19 -7.97 5.17
N PHE A 132 -14.01 -7.28 6.28
CA PHE A 132 -13.63 -7.91 7.55
C PHE A 132 -14.67 -8.92 8.00
N ALA A 133 -15.96 -8.59 7.89
CA ALA A 133 -17.04 -9.52 8.18
C ALA A 133 -16.99 -10.77 7.28
N ALA A 134 -16.81 -10.60 5.97
CA ALA A 134 -16.72 -11.70 5.01
C ALA A 134 -15.49 -12.62 5.26
N ARG A 135 -14.39 -12.06 5.76
CA ARG A 135 -13.15 -12.80 6.09
C ARG A 135 -13.12 -13.31 7.54
N GLY A 136 -14.15 -13.09 8.34
CA GLY A 136 -14.20 -13.50 9.74
C GLY A 136 -13.19 -12.76 10.62
N ILE A 137 -12.73 -11.58 10.21
CA ILE A 137 -11.83 -10.73 11.00
C ILE A 137 -12.63 -10.04 12.11
N ARG A 138 -12.25 -10.32 13.34
CA ARG A 138 -12.94 -9.82 14.51
C ARG A 138 -12.22 -8.63 15.12
N ARG A 139 -12.94 -7.87 15.98
CA ARG A 139 -12.42 -6.66 16.62
C ARG A 139 -11.12 -6.90 17.41
N GLU A 140 -10.96 -8.05 18.01
CA GLU A 140 -9.79 -8.42 18.81
C GLU A 140 -8.52 -8.57 17.96
N GLN A 141 -8.67 -8.68 16.64
CA GLN A 141 -7.58 -8.75 15.67
C GLN A 141 -7.21 -7.38 15.10
N LEU A 142 -7.83 -6.30 15.58
CA LEU A 142 -7.57 -4.93 15.13
C LEU A 142 -6.61 -4.20 16.07
N ALA A 143 -6.15 -3.03 15.64
CA ALA A 143 -5.38 -2.15 16.50
C ALA A 143 -6.18 -1.70 17.72
N SER A 144 -5.54 -1.65 18.89
CA SER A 144 -6.13 -1.07 20.09
C SER A 144 -6.47 0.42 19.86
N ALA A 145 -7.61 0.86 20.41
CA ALA A 145 -7.96 2.28 20.38
C ALA A 145 -6.93 3.14 21.15
N SER A 146 -6.38 2.59 22.23
CA SER A 146 -5.37 3.26 23.07
C SER A 146 -4.22 2.28 23.34
N PRO A 147 -3.29 2.07 22.38
CA PRO A 147 -2.14 1.20 22.56
C PRO A 147 -1.07 1.87 23.41
N GLU A 148 -0.13 1.09 23.92
CA GLU A 148 1.14 1.63 24.39
C GLU A 148 1.89 2.24 23.19
N LEU A 149 2.30 3.49 23.33
CA LEU A 149 2.92 4.25 22.23
C LEU A 149 4.41 3.92 22.10
N LEU A 150 4.94 4.01 20.89
CA LEU A 150 6.37 3.92 20.62
C LEU A 150 7.12 5.08 21.28
N ALA A 151 8.40 4.85 21.59
CA ALA A 151 9.26 5.88 22.16
C ALA A 151 9.38 7.08 21.22
N LEU A 152 9.15 8.26 21.76
CA LEU A 152 9.27 9.52 21.02
C LEU A 152 10.72 9.92 20.84
N ASN A 153 11.13 10.27 19.63
CA ASN A 153 12.38 10.99 19.41
C ASN A 153 12.19 12.45 19.83
N GLN A 154 12.53 12.75 21.09
CA GLN A 154 12.27 14.06 21.70
C GLN A 154 13.00 15.20 20.97
N ALA A 155 14.22 14.96 20.46
CA ALA A 155 14.98 15.99 19.74
C ALA A 155 14.31 16.36 18.42
N ALA A 156 13.89 15.36 17.63
CA ALA A 156 13.18 15.57 16.37
C ALA A 156 11.81 16.24 16.60
N GLU A 157 11.10 15.85 17.65
CA GLU A 157 9.81 16.45 18.00
C GLU A 157 9.96 17.91 18.46
N ASN A 158 10.96 18.23 19.27
CA ASN A 158 11.22 19.60 19.68
C ASN A 158 11.52 20.51 18.46
N GLN A 159 12.35 20.03 17.53
CA GLN A 159 12.65 20.75 16.29
C GLN A 159 11.39 20.97 15.44
N ARG A 160 10.58 19.92 15.24
CA ARG A 160 9.33 19.99 14.48
C ARG A 160 8.34 20.96 15.11
N SER A 161 8.07 20.81 16.42
CA SER A 161 7.08 21.61 17.14
C SER A 161 7.48 23.08 17.18
N SER A 162 8.76 23.37 17.43
CA SER A 162 9.29 24.74 17.40
C SER A 162 9.12 25.40 16.02
N THR A 163 9.39 24.66 14.94
CA THR A 163 9.21 25.14 13.57
C THR A 163 7.74 25.43 13.26
N VAL A 164 6.83 24.55 13.66
CA VAL A 164 5.39 24.71 13.43
C VAL A 164 4.84 25.87 14.27
N GLU A 165 5.25 25.98 15.54
CA GLU A 165 4.84 27.09 16.41
C GLU A 165 5.33 28.44 15.85
N HIS A 166 6.61 28.52 15.46
CA HIS A 166 7.18 29.75 14.89
C HIS A 166 6.44 30.22 13.65
N ASN A 167 6.15 29.29 12.73
CA ASN A 167 5.57 29.65 11.43
C ASN A 167 4.06 29.88 11.50
N PHE A 168 3.33 29.21 12.38
CA PHE A 168 1.88 29.12 12.33
C PHE A 168 1.18 29.46 13.65
N GLY A 169 1.90 29.58 14.77
CA GLY A 169 1.33 29.79 16.10
C GLY A 169 0.44 31.01 16.18
N ALA A 170 0.90 32.15 15.63
CA ALA A 170 0.12 33.39 15.60
C ALA A 170 -1.06 33.35 14.62
N ILE A 171 -1.03 32.46 13.61
CA ILE A 171 -2.05 32.40 12.55
C ILE A 171 -3.15 31.40 12.94
N SER A 172 -2.77 30.22 13.41
CA SER A 172 -3.70 29.14 13.71
C SER A 172 -3.26 28.32 14.93
N PRO A 173 -3.46 28.83 16.17
CA PRO A 173 -3.08 28.11 17.38
C PRO A 173 -3.77 26.74 17.53
N GLY A 174 -5.01 26.62 17.00
CA GLY A 174 -5.74 25.36 16.95
C GLY A 174 -5.05 24.30 16.07
N LEU A 175 -4.58 24.68 14.90
CA LEU A 175 -3.83 23.79 14.02
C LEU A 175 -2.54 23.34 14.68
N VAL A 176 -1.78 24.24 15.30
CA VAL A 176 -0.55 23.91 16.03
C VAL A 176 -0.83 22.92 17.16
N LYS A 177 -1.85 23.19 17.98
CA LYS A 177 -2.28 22.30 19.06
C LYS A 177 -2.60 20.88 18.54
N PHE A 178 -3.43 20.75 17.50
CA PHE A 178 -3.83 19.47 16.96
C PHE A 178 -2.73 18.79 16.14
N THR A 179 -1.74 19.53 15.66
CA THR A 179 -0.53 18.94 15.07
C THR A 179 0.36 18.30 16.13
N ALA A 180 0.46 18.88 17.32
CA ALA A 180 1.16 18.26 18.43
C ALA A 180 0.34 17.09 18.99
N GLN A 181 -0.84 17.39 19.53
CA GLN A 181 -1.82 16.43 20.09
C GLN A 181 -3.10 16.51 19.26
N PRO A 182 -3.59 15.47 18.60
CA PRO A 182 -3.22 14.05 18.64
C PRO A 182 -2.28 13.57 17.52
N LEU A 183 -1.79 14.44 16.62
CA LEU A 183 -1.12 13.96 15.42
C LEU A 183 0.27 13.36 15.72
N PHE A 184 1.25 14.16 16.18
CA PHE A 184 2.63 13.66 16.32
C PHE A 184 2.92 12.96 17.65
N LEU A 185 2.24 13.32 18.73
CA LEU A 185 2.45 12.73 20.05
C LEU A 185 1.57 11.49 20.31
N ASP A 186 0.61 11.17 19.44
CA ASP A 186 -0.21 9.96 19.52
C ASP A 186 -0.17 9.18 18.20
N LEU A 187 -0.86 9.65 17.17
CA LEU A 187 -1.05 8.91 15.90
C LEU A 187 0.26 8.40 15.30
N TRP A 188 1.29 9.24 15.25
CA TRP A 188 2.59 8.86 14.71
C TRP A 188 3.38 7.88 15.61
N GLN A 189 3.01 7.75 16.87
CA GLN A 189 3.66 6.84 17.83
C GLN A 189 2.89 5.53 18.00
N ARG A 190 1.77 5.33 17.33
CA ARG A 190 0.99 4.09 17.42
C ARG A 190 1.72 2.92 16.77
N PRO A 191 1.91 1.76 17.50
CA PRO A 191 2.75 0.66 17.04
C PRO A 191 2.11 -0.23 15.96
N GLY A 192 0.80 -0.15 15.76
CA GLY A 192 0.06 -1.03 14.85
C GLY A 192 0.40 -0.84 13.37
N LEU A 193 1.11 0.23 13.01
CA LEU A 193 1.72 0.44 11.70
C LEU A 193 3.17 0.91 11.92
N LYS A 194 4.13 0.18 11.35
CA LYS A 194 5.56 0.51 11.49
C LYS A 194 5.85 1.94 11.02
N PRO A 195 6.80 2.66 11.63
CA PRO A 195 7.14 4.05 11.24
C PRO A 195 7.47 4.21 9.75
N ARG A 196 8.14 3.25 9.13
CA ARG A 196 8.39 3.20 7.68
C ARG A 196 7.07 3.15 6.90
N ASP A 197 6.20 2.22 7.24
CA ASP A 197 4.94 2.00 6.53
C ASP A 197 3.96 3.16 6.74
N ARG A 198 3.97 3.77 7.94
CA ARG A 198 3.20 4.99 8.22
C ARG A 198 3.65 6.15 7.33
N SER A 199 4.96 6.28 7.12
CA SER A 199 5.52 7.28 6.21
C SER A 199 5.19 6.95 4.74
N LEU A 200 5.24 5.66 4.35
CA LEU A 200 4.82 5.19 3.04
C LEU A 200 3.36 5.58 2.72
N VAL A 201 2.45 5.35 3.66
CA VAL A 201 1.03 5.75 3.57
C VAL A 201 0.90 7.26 3.38
N THR A 202 1.65 8.04 4.17
CA THR A 202 1.59 9.50 4.10
C THR A 202 2.07 10.02 2.74
N VAL A 203 3.24 9.58 2.27
CA VAL A 203 3.79 9.99 0.96
C VAL A 203 2.82 9.61 -0.17
N SER A 204 2.26 8.40 -0.13
CA SER A 204 1.29 7.95 -1.13
C SER A 204 0.02 8.82 -1.16
N ALA A 205 -0.51 9.18 0.00
CA ALA A 205 -1.67 10.05 0.10
C ALA A 205 -1.39 11.47 -0.37
N LEU A 206 -0.20 12.01 -0.07
CA LEU A 206 0.22 13.34 -0.54
C LEU A 206 0.38 13.38 -2.06
N ILE A 207 0.96 12.34 -2.67
CA ILE A 207 1.03 12.20 -4.13
C ILE A 207 -0.40 12.19 -4.71
N ALA A 208 -1.28 11.35 -4.13
CA ALA A 208 -2.65 11.19 -4.60
C ALA A 208 -3.47 12.50 -4.54
N ALA A 209 -3.22 13.33 -3.53
CA ALA A 209 -3.87 14.60 -3.31
C ALA A 209 -3.20 15.78 -4.05
N GLY A 210 -2.09 15.56 -4.76
CA GLY A 210 -1.33 16.61 -5.45
C GLY A 210 -0.62 17.58 -4.49
N GLN A 211 -0.36 17.16 -3.24
CA GLN A 211 0.26 17.99 -2.20
C GLN A 211 1.80 17.88 -2.24
N SER A 212 2.39 18.15 -3.40
CA SER A 212 3.83 17.96 -3.65
C SER A 212 4.71 18.76 -2.68
N ALA A 213 4.31 19.96 -2.26
CA ALA A 213 5.05 20.78 -1.29
C ALA A 213 5.24 20.10 0.09
N GLN A 214 4.39 19.13 0.44
CA GLN A 214 4.48 18.40 1.70
C GLN A 214 5.31 17.11 1.60
N ILE A 215 5.60 16.64 0.38
CA ILE A 215 6.28 15.36 0.16
C ILE A 215 7.69 15.38 0.75
N GLY A 216 8.45 16.46 0.58
CA GLY A 216 9.85 16.53 0.98
C GLY A 216 10.08 16.18 2.45
N TYR A 217 9.29 16.74 3.37
CA TYR A 217 9.37 16.44 4.80
C TYR A 217 9.05 14.97 5.09
N HIS A 218 7.94 14.47 4.54
CA HIS A 218 7.48 13.11 4.82
C HIS A 218 8.34 12.05 4.13
N LEU A 219 8.90 12.32 2.97
CA LEU A 219 9.84 11.43 2.29
C LEU A 219 11.15 11.32 3.06
N ASN A 220 11.71 12.44 3.55
CA ASN A 220 12.88 12.39 4.43
C ASN A 220 12.63 11.52 5.66
N ARG A 221 11.48 11.67 6.31
CA ARG A 221 11.08 10.84 7.44
C ARG A 221 10.90 9.36 7.04
N ALA A 222 10.37 9.09 5.85
CA ALA A 222 10.25 7.72 5.33
C ALA A 222 11.62 7.06 5.17
N MET A 223 12.58 7.78 4.59
CA MET A 223 13.94 7.30 4.38
C MET A 223 14.70 7.13 5.72
N ASP A 224 14.50 8.02 6.69
CA ASP A 224 15.06 7.87 8.05
C ASP A 224 14.50 6.62 8.75
N ASN A 225 13.32 6.16 8.37
CA ASN A 225 12.68 4.93 8.84
C ASN A 225 12.94 3.71 7.93
N GLY A 226 13.86 3.80 6.98
CA GLY A 226 14.32 2.68 6.16
C GLY A 226 13.72 2.53 4.77
N LEU A 227 12.96 3.53 4.27
CA LEU A 227 12.58 3.55 2.86
C LEU A 227 13.82 3.84 2.00
N THR A 228 14.05 3.05 0.96
CA THR A 228 15.18 3.21 0.04
C THR A 228 14.88 4.22 -1.08
N ALA A 229 15.93 4.71 -1.75
CA ALA A 229 15.80 5.57 -2.93
C ALA A 229 15.04 4.86 -4.07
N GLN A 230 15.33 3.57 -4.29
CA GLN A 230 14.67 2.75 -5.29
C GLN A 230 13.17 2.61 -5.01
N GLU A 231 12.79 2.30 -3.76
CA GLU A 231 11.39 2.22 -3.35
C GLU A 231 10.68 3.57 -3.51
N ALA A 232 11.34 4.69 -3.18
CA ALA A 232 10.77 6.02 -3.35
C ALA A 232 10.42 6.33 -4.83
N GLY A 233 11.33 5.98 -5.76
CA GLY A 233 11.06 6.09 -7.20
C GLY A 233 9.91 5.19 -7.64
N GLU A 234 9.87 3.96 -7.15
CA GLU A 234 8.86 2.98 -7.54
C GLU A 234 7.46 3.30 -6.98
N ILE A 235 7.37 3.94 -5.81
CA ILE A 235 6.11 4.48 -5.28
C ILE A 235 5.52 5.49 -6.24
N VAL A 236 6.33 6.38 -6.82
CA VAL A 236 5.87 7.38 -7.79
C VAL A 236 5.39 6.72 -9.08
N ALA A 237 6.15 5.73 -9.60
CA ALA A 237 5.75 4.96 -10.77
C ALA A 237 4.41 4.24 -10.55
N HIS A 238 4.25 3.58 -9.40
CA HIS A 238 3.01 2.91 -9.03
C HIS A 238 1.85 3.91 -8.87
N ALA A 239 2.09 5.05 -8.23
CA ALA A 239 1.09 6.10 -8.04
C ALA A 239 0.60 6.71 -9.37
N ALA A 240 1.40 6.70 -10.44
CA ALA A 240 0.97 7.22 -11.74
C ALA A 240 -0.29 6.52 -12.26
N PHE A 241 -0.43 5.22 -12.02
CA PHE A 241 -1.59 4.43 -12.46
C PHE A 241 -2.85 4.64 -11.61
N TYR A 242 -2.71 5.00 -10.34
CA TYR A 242 -3.84 5.15 -9.40
C TYR A 242 -4.18 6.60 -9.08
N ALA A 243 -3.21 7.51 -9.17
CA ALA A 243 -3.39 8.93 -8.90
C ALA A 243 -3.32 9.81 -10.18
N GLY A 244 -2.84 9.25 -11.29
CA GLY A 244 -2.66 9.92 -12.58
C GLY A 244 -1.25 10.53 -12.75
N TRP A 245 -0.82 10.56 -13.99
CA TRP A 245 0.52 11.05 -14.41
C TRP A 245 0.86 12.46 -13.92
N PRO A 246 -0.04 13.47 -13.97
CA PRO A 246 0.28 14.82 -13.49
C PRO A 246 0.71 14.83 -12.01
N ASN A 247 0.04 14.07 -11.15
CA ASN A 247 0.41 13.96 -9.75
C ASN A 247 1.78 13.28 -9.57
N ALA A 248 2.02 12.21 -10.33
CA ALA A 248 3.30 11.50 -10.32
C ALA A 248 4.46 12.41 -10.77
N PHE A 249 4.30 13.17 -11.86
CA PHE A 249 5.34 14.10 -12.32
C PHE A 249 5.59 15.26 -11.35
N SER A 250 4.56 15.77 -10.69
CA SER A 250 4.74 16.77 -9.62
C SER A 250 5.50 16.18 -8.42
N ALA A 251 5.25 14.92 -8.10
CA ALA A 251 5.91 14.24 -6.98
C ALA A 251 7.37 13.88 -7.30
N VAL A 252 7.66 13.35 -8.50
CA VAL A 252 9.02 12.89 -8.85
C VAL A 252 10.04 14.02 -8.82
N ALA A 253 9.64 15.25 -9.15
CA ALA A 253 10.50 16.40 -9.03
C ALA A 253 11.00 16.62 -7.59
N VAL A 254 10.07 16.53 -6.61
CA VAL A 254 10.40 16.67 -5.18
C VAL A 254 11.18 15.46 -4.66
N VAL A 255 10.84 14.25 -5.13
CA VAL A 255 11.62 13.03 -4.80
C VAL A 255 13.07 13.20 -5.25
N GLY A 256 13.31 13.66 -6.48
CA GLY A 256 14.66 13.94 -6.99
C GLY A 256 15.41 14.98 -6.14
N GLU A 257 14.75 16.05 -5.70
CA GLU A 257 15.37 17.03 -4.78
C GLU A 257 15.79 16.41 -3.45
N VAL A 258 14.95 15.57 -2.85
CA VAL A 258 15.27 14.87 -1.60
C VAL A 258 16.43 13.91 -1.80
N LEU A 259 16.45 13.13 -2.88
CA LEU A 259 17.53 12.19 -3.16
C LEU A 259 18.85 12.91 -3.37
N ARG A 260 18.88 14.01 -4.16
CA ARG A 260 20.06 14.85 -4.35
C ARG A 260 20.59 15.39 -3.01
N ALA A 261 19.72 15.94 -2.19
CA ALA A 261 20.10 16.48 -0.88
C ALA A 261 20.70 15.42 0.05
N ARG A 262 20.36 14.15 -0.16
CA ARG A 262 20.90 13.00 0.58
C ARG A 262 22.12 12.35 -0.08
N GLY A 263 22.55 12.82 -1.24
CA GLY A 263 23.67 12.21 -1.98
C GLY A 263 23.34 10.80 -2.52
N LEU A 264 22.07 10.53 -2.82
CA LEU A 264 21.56 9.21 -3.27
C LEU A 264 21.18 9.21 -4.76
N GLU A 265 21.69 10.13 -5.55
CA GLU A 265 21.56 10.08 -7.00
C GLU A 265 22.44 8.97 -7.56
N GLY A 266 21.82 8.00 -8.25
CA GLY A 266 22.48 6.98 -9.05
C GLY A 266 22.57 7.39 -10.50
#